data_6db9e769938fe3a855986a9b93091e37
#
_entry.id   6db9e769938fe3a855986a9b93091e37
#
_cell.length_a   1.000
_cell.length_b   1.000
_cell.length_c   1.000
_cell.angle_alpha   90.00
_cell.angle_beta   90.00
_cell.angle_gamma   90.00
#
_symmetry.space_group_name_H-M   'P 1'
#
loop_
_entity.id
_entity.type
_entity.pdbx_description
1 polymer ?
#
loop_
_entity_poly.entity_id
_entity_poly.type
_entity_poly.pdbx_seq_one_letter_code
_entity_poly.pdbx_strand_id
1 'polypeptide(L)'
;YSYIDIGEKDLENPLNWNKIDPARYDNSEKIFNYSQVILNSKNRISRNEYFSIIDQHAKHVKSKQDDKTISLEYSSYKDELENTKLQNDKLKIIEEFSSPYLFEWNEINFNSNNAYDDDMKEKRDRWIESLKNDIYIDEAMNLLKDINSIKRNDILSQITID
;
A
#
# COMPACT_ATOMS: atom_id res chain seq x y z
N TYR A 1 7.68 -0.50 -1.11
CA TYR A 1 8.78 -1.23 -0.45
C TYR A 1 9.81 -0.22 0.08
N SER A 2 9.89 -0.03 1.39
CA SER A 2 10.79 0.95 2.03
C SER A 2 12.28 0.59 1.95
N TYR A 3 12.61 -0.63 1.57
CA TYR A 3 13.97 -1.15 1.50
C TYR A 3 14.55 -1.17 0.09
N ILE A 4 13.76 -0.92 -0.92
CA ILE A 4 14.17 -1.02 -2.33
C ILE A 4 14.30 0.37 -2.90
N ASP A 5 15.49 0.69 -3.39
CA ASP A 5 15.76 1.94 -4.09
C ASP A 5 15.29 1.78 -5.54
N ILE A 6 14.22 2.49 -5.92
CA ILE A 6 13.57 2.44 -7.24
C ILE A 6 13.42 3.82 -7.90
N GLY A 7 14.10 4.81 -7.37
CA GLY A 7 14.06 6.17 -7.90
C GLY A 7 15.07 6.40 -9.02
N GLU A 8 14.84 7.41 -9.87
CA GLU A 8 15.81 7.86 -10.89
C GLU A 8 17.19 8.12 -10.29
N LYS A 9 17.23 8.68 -9.08
CA LYS A 9 18.47 8.97 -8.32
C LYS A 9 19.29 7.72 -7.98
N ASP A 10 18.65 6.54 -8.00
CA ASP A 10 19.26 5.25 -7.59
C ASP A 10 19.78 4.46 -8.80
N LEU A 11 19.61 5.00 -10.03
CA LEU A 11 20.18 4.42 -11.24
C LEU A 11 21.71 4.60 -11.29
N GLU A 12 22.38 3.74 -12.04
CA GLU A 12 23.85 3.82 -12.20
C GLU A 12 24.32 5.17 -12.78
N ASN A 13 23.53 5.75 -13.69
CA ASN A 13 23.78 7.07 -14.29
C ASN A 13 22.52 7.93 -14.19
N PRO A 14 22.19 8.44 -13.00
CA PRO A 14 20.98 9.22 -12.80
C PRO A 14 21.09 10.59 -13.49
N LEU A 15 19.97 11.10 -13.97
CA LEU A 15 19.88 12.48 -14.42
C LEU A 15 20.02 13.42 -13.23
N ASN A 16 20.81 14.47 -13.40
CA ASN A 16 20.90 15.52 -12.39
C ASN A 16 19.55 16.24 -12.27
N TRP A 17 18.98 16.27 -11.07
CA TRP A 17 17.77 17.02 -10.83
C TRP A 17 18.09 18.49 -10.52
N ASN A 18 17.28 19.41 -11.04
CA ASN A 18 17.40 20.81 -10.72
C ASN A 18 16.67 21.11 -9.40
N LYS A 19 17.38 21.75 -8.46
CA LYS A 19 16.75 22.20 -7.22
C LYS A 19 15.72 23.28 -7.56
N ILE A 20 14.49 23.05 -7.19
CA ILE A 20 13.40 24.04 -7.26
C ILE A 20 13.13 24.58 -5.86
N ASP A 21 12.67 25.84 -5.78
CA ASP A 21 12.25 26.40 -4.51
C ASP A 21 11.04 25.64 -3.96
N PRO A 22 10.98 25.42 -2.64
CA PRO A 22 9.83 24.77 -2.02
C PRO A 22 8.57 25.63 -2.22
N ALA A 23 7.45 24.98 -2.46
CA ALA A 23 6.17 25.65 -2.55
C ALA A 23 5.83 26.34 -1.22
N ARG A 24 5.32 27.59 -1.31
CA ARG A 24 4.78 28.28 -0.14
C ARG A 24 3.33 27.82 0.07
N TYR A 25 3.02 27.34 1.26
CA TYR A 25 1.68 26.91 1.64
C TYR A 25 1.44 27.24 3.10
N ASP A 26 0.19 27.53 3.42
CA ASP A 26 -0.26 27.65 4.79
C ASP A 26 -0.57 26.25 5.34
N ASN A 27 -0.07 25.94 6.53
CA ASN A 27 -0.42 24.70 7.19
C ASN A 27 -1.90 24.75 7.54
N SER A 28 -2.65 23.72 7.11
CA SER A 28 -4.01 23.53 7.61
C SER A 28 -3.98 23.34 9.13
N GLU A 29 -4.89 23.95 9.85
CA GLU A 29 -5.04 23.70 11.28
C GLU A 29 -5.24 22.20 11.51
N LYS A 30 -4.48 21.63 12.45
CA LYS A 30 -4.64 20.24 12.85
C LYS A 30 -5.96 20.13 13.62
N ILE A 31 -7.03 19.83 12.90
CA ILE A 31 -8.38 19.71 13.47
C ILE A 31 -8.48 18.48 14.40
N PHE A 32 -7.62 17.46 14.21
CA PHE A 32 -7.69 16.19 14.95
C PHE A 32 -6.32 15.69 15.40
N ASN A 33 -6.30 15.02 16.56
CA ASN A 33 -5.12 14.28 17.00
C ASN A 33 -5.12 12.88 16.38
N TYR A 34 -4.33 12.70 15.31
CA TYR A 34 -4.20 11.43 14.61
C TYR A 34 -3.29 10.41 15.31
N SER A 35 -2.69 10.73 16.46
CA SER A 35 -1.73 9.85 17.14
C SER A 35 -2.31 8.49 17.47
N GLN A 36 -3.57 8.43 17.92
CA GLN A 36 -4.26 7.19 18.22
C GLN A 36 -4.55 6.38 16.96
N VAL A 37 -4.96 7.03 15.88
CA VAL A 37 -5.21 6.37 14.57
C VAL A 37 -3.92 5.71 14.06
N ILE A 38 -2.80 6.44 14.13
CA ILE A 38 -1.48 5.94 13.73
C ILE A 38 -1.07 4.74 14.58
N LEU A 39 -1.30 4.81 15.90
CA LEU A 39 -0.98 3.70 16.82
C LEU A 39 -1.82 2.47 16.52
N ASN A 40 -3.12 2.63 16.28
CA ASN A 40 -4.03 1.55 15.93
C ASN A 40 -3.60 0.87 14.62
N SER A 41 -3.27 1.66 13.60
CA SER A 41 -2.78 1.15 12.31
C SER A 41 -1.47 0.37 12.47
N LYS A 42 -0.50 0.92 13.18
CA LYS A 42 0.76 0.22 13.47
C LYS A 42 0.54 -1.12 14.17
N ASN A 43 -0.39 -1.16 15.13
CA ASN A 43 -0.74 -2.40 15.83
C ASN A 43 -1.41 -3.43 14.92
N ARG A 44 -2.29 -3.01 13.99
CA ARG A 44 -2.90 -3.91 13.01
C ARG A 44 -1.85 -4.46 12.05
N ILE A 45 -1.03 -3.59 11.46
CA ILE A 45 0.03 -3.95 10.52
C ILE A 45 1.02 -4.94 11.16
N SER A 46 1.45 -4.67 12.41
CA SER A 46 2.43 -5.53 13.10
C SER A 46 1.92 -6.95 13.43
N ARG A 47 0.59 -7.13 13.47
CA ARG A 47 -0.06 -8.43 13.75
C ARG A 47 -0.56 -9.13 12.50
N ASN A 48 -0.50 -8.47 11.36
CA ASN A 48 -1.04 -8.97 10.12
C ASN A 48 0.01 -9.78 9.36
N GLU A 49 -0.31 -11.03 9.04
CA GLU A 49 0.58 -11.97 8.37
C GLU A 49 0.98 -11.50 6.98
N TYR A 50 0.05 -10.94 6.21
CA TYR A 50 0.32 -10.45 4.85
C TYR A 50 1.37 -9.34 4.84
N PHE A 51 1.25 -8.35 5.74
CA PHE A 51 2.28 -7.30 5.86
C PHE A 51 3.63 -7.86 6.30
N SER A 52 3.65 -8.89 7.16
CA SER A 52 4.88 -9.57 7.56
C SER A 52 5.55 -10.27 6.37
N ILE A 53 4.78 -10.94 5.52
CA ILE A 53 5.30 -11.60 4.31
C ILE A 53 5.86 -10.56 3.33
N ILE A 54 5.16 -9.45 3.11
CA ILE A 54 5.61 -8.35 2.25
C ILE A 54 6.94 -7.77 2.74
N ASP A 55 7.06 -7.51 4.05
CA ASP A 55 8.27 -6.96 4.67
C ASP A 55 9.46 -7.93 4.55
N GLN A 56 9.25 -9.21 4.82
CA GLN A 56 10.28 -10.25 4.67
C GLN A 56 10.75 -10.37 3.22
N HIS A 57 9.82 -10.34 2.25
CA HIS A 57 10.16 -10.38 0.85
C HIS A 57 10.95 -9.14 0.41
N ALA A 58 10.52 -7.95 0.84
CA ALA A 58 11.24 -6.71 0.53
C ALA A 58 12.68 -6.73 1.06
N LYS A 59 12.90 -7.24 2.28
CA LYS A 59 14.24 -7.43 2.86
C LYS A 59 15.07 -8.43 2.06
N HIS A 60 14.45 -9.53 1.62
CA HIS A 60 15.14 -10.52 0.79
C HIS A 60 15.57 -9.92 -0.55
N VAL A 61 14.68 -9.18 -1.24
CA VAL A 61 15.01 -8.50 -2.50
C VAL A 61 16.14 -7.50 -2.29
N LYS A 62 16.12 -6.71 -1.22
CA LYS A 62 17.19 -5.75 -0.90
C LYS A 62 18.52 -6.46 -0.68
N SER A 63 18.53 -7.53 0.10
CA SER A 63 19.73 -8.34 0.33
C SER A 63 20.33 -8.88 -0.99
N LYS A 64 19.48 -9.28 -1.95
CA LYS A 64 19.92 -9.73 -3.27
C LYS A 64 20.46 -8.60 -4.14
N GLN A 65 19.87 -7.40 -4.06
CA GLN A 65 20.40 -6.22 -4.78
C GLN A 65 21.77 -5.78 -4.26
N ASP A 66 22.00 -5.93 -2.97
CA ASP A 66 23.28 -5.55 -2.32
C ASP A 66 24.37 -6.62 -2.54
N ASP A 67 24.01 -7.88 -2.73
CA ASP A 67 24.95 -8.96 -3.05
C ASP A 67 25.22 -8.99 -4.56
N LYS A 68 26.40 -8.53 -4.93
CA LYS A 68 26.88 -8.50 -6.33
C LYS A 68 27.69 -9.73 -6.72
N THR A 69 27.71 -10.75 -5.85
CA THR A 69 28.49 -11.95 -6.07
C THR A 69 27.60 -13.15 -6.35
N ILE A 70 28.03 -14.04 -7.23
CA ILE A 70 27.33 -15.29 -7.54
C ILE A 70 28.32 -16.42 -7.38
N SER A 71 27.97 -17.46 -6.62
CA SER A 71 28.77 -18.66 -6.52
C SER A 71 28.77 -19.41 -7.87
N LEU A 72 29.97 -19.80 -8.34
CA LEU A 72 30.11 -20.66 -9.51
C LEU A 72 30.01 -22.15 -9.17
N GLU A 73 29.85 -22.49 -7.89
CA GLU A 73 29.63 -23.86 -7.46
C GLU A 73 28.15 -24.24 -7.70
N TYR A 74 27.96 -25.34 -8.42
CA TYR A 74 26.61 -25.78 -8.84
C TYR A 74 25.69 -26.07 -7.65
N SER A 75 26.19 -26.68 -6.56
CA SER A 75 25.40 -26.95 -5.36
C SER A 75 24.88 -25.67 -4.72
N SER A 76 25.75 -24.71 -4.50
CA SER A 76 25.42 -23.40 -3.92
C SER A 76 24.43 -22.64 -4.78
N TYR A 77 24.60 -22.66 -6.10
CA TYR A 77 23.66 -22.03 -7.04
C TYR A 77 22.26 -22.68 -6.97
N LYS A 78 22.20 -24.00 -6.90
CA LYS A 78 20.94 -24.75 -6.80
C LYS A 78 20.21 -24.43 -5.50
N ASP A 79 20.91 -24.40 -4.37
CA ASP A 79 20.34 -24.08 -3.06
C ASP A 79 19.78 -22.64 -3.05
N GLU A 80 20.48 -21.70 -3.69
CA GLU A 80 20.04 -20.33 -3.83
C GLU A 80 18.77 -20.22 -4.68
N LEU A 81 18.67 -20.97 -5.77
CA LEU A 81 17.49 -21.03 -6.63
C LEU A 81 16.27 -21.59 -5.89
N GLU A 82 16.46 -22.66 -5.14
CA GLU A 82 15.41 -23.27 -4.32
C GLU A 82 14.93 -22.32 -3.23
N ASN A 83 15.84 -21.63 -2.55
CA ASN A 83 15.51 -20.63 -1.54
C ASN A 83 14.71 -19.45 -2.15
N THR A 84 15.15 -18.94 -3.30
CA THR A 84 14.43 -17.87 -4.01
C THR A 84 13.02 -18.33 -4.41
N LYS A 85 12.87 -19.56 -4.88
CA LYS A 85 11.56 -20.13 -5.20
C LYS A 85 10.66 -20.23 -3.97
N LEU A 86 11.19 -20.69 -2.85
CA LEU A 86 10.45 -20.75 -1.59
C LEU A 86 9.98 -19.38 -1.11
N GLN A 87 10.80 -18.34 -1.25
CA GLN A 87 10.40 -16.97 -0.90
C GLN A 87 9.29 -16.44 -1.83
N ASN A 88 9.40 -16.72 -3.14
CA ASN A 88 8.36 -16.34 -4.10
C ASN A 88 7.04 -17.09 -3.87
N ASP A 89 7.10 -18.38 -3.52
CA ASP A 89 5.90 -19.16 -3.22
C ASP A 89 5.12 -18.62 -2.00
N LYS A 90 5.81 -18.04 -1.02
CA LYS A 90 5.15 -17.36 0.11
C LYS A 90 4.31 -16.15 -0.33
N LEU A 91 4.68 -15.48 -1.43
CA LEU A 91 3.90 -14.33 -1.93
C LEU A 91 2.54 -14.73 -2.50
N LYS A 92 2.37 -16.00 -2.92
CA LYS A 92 1.09 -16.50 -3.44
C LYS A 92 -0.03 -16.38 -2.41
N ILE A 93 0.29 -16.42 -1.11
CA ILE A 93 -0.69 -16.21 -0.04
C ILE A 93 -1.31 -14.82 -0.13
N ILE A 94 -0.55 -13.82 -0.60
CA ILE A 94 -1.05 -12.44 -0.76
C ILE A 94 -2.07 -12.36 -1.90
N GLU A 95 -1.91 -13.19 -2.94
CA GLU A 95 -2.86 -13.25 -4.07
C GLU A 95 -4.23 -13.80 -3.65
N GLU A 96 -4.28 -14.56 -2.56
CA GLU A 96 -5.52 -15.11 -1.99
C GLU A 96 -6.23 -14.11 -1.05
N PHE A 97 -5.59 -12.96 -0.76
CA PHE A 97 -6.19 -11.94 0.09
C PHE A 97 -7.44 -11.36 -0.56
N SER A 98 -8.48 -11.19 0.24
CA SER A 98 -9.70 -10.47 -0.15
C SER A 98 -10.23 -9.66 1.02
N SER A 99 -10.38 -8.37 0.82
CA SER A 99 -10.92 -7.44 1.82
C SER A 99 -12.38 -7.76 2.14
N PRO A 100 -12.83 -7.64 3.41
CA PRO A 100 -14.23 -7.77 3.78
C PRO A 100 -15.06 -6.56 3.33
N TYR A 101 -14.44 -5.49 2.83
CA TYR A 101 -15.16 -4.29 2.38
C TYR A 101 -15.80 -4.51 1.02
N LEU A 102 -17.00 -3.94 0.84
CA LEU A 102 -17.69 -3.87 -0.45
C LEU A 102 -17.20 -2.63 -1.21
N PHE A 103 -16.76 -2.83 -2.44
CA PHE A 103 -16.36 -1.76 -3.34
C PHE A 103 -17.39 -1.67 -4.47
N GLU A 104 -17.97 -0.48 -4.63
CA GLU A 104 -18.96 -0.20 -5.65
C GLU A 104 -18.58 1.06 -6.43
N TRP A 105 -18.88 1.05 -7.72
CA TRP A 105 -18.72 2.24 -8.54
C TRP A 105 -19.87 3.21 -8.29
N ASN A 106 -19.55 4.47 -8.00
CA ASN A 106 -20.55 5.51 -7.84
C ASN A 106 -20.65 6.34 -9.12
N GLU A 107 -21.83 6.33 -9.76
CA GLU A 107 -22.09 7.01 -11.04
C GLU A 107 -22.39 8.52 -10.90
N ILE A 108 -22.44 9.06 -9.68
CA ILE A 108 -22.89 10.44 -9.40
C ILE A 108 -22.11 11.50 -10.20
N ASN A 109 -20.91 11.22 -10.64
CA ASN A 109 -20.04 12.17 -11.34
C ASN A 109 -19.89 11.93 -12.85
N PHE A 110 -20.61 10.99 -13.44
CA PHE A 110 -20.53 10.72 -14.87
C PHE A 110 -21.78 11.24 -15.59
N ASN A 111 -21.58 12.21 -16.49
CA ASN A 111 -22.64 12.63 -17.43
C ASN A 111 -23.04 11.41 -18.27
N SER A 112 -24.29 11.00 -18.13
CA SER A 112 -24.91 9.80 -18.67
C SER A 112 -25.03 9.75 -20.21
N ASN A 113 -24.36 10.61 -20.95
CA ASN A 113 -24.48 10.70 -22.40
C ASN A 113 -23.55 9.80 -23.22
N ASN A 114 -22.65 9.08 -22.56
CA ASN A 114 -21.85 8.06 -23.25
C ASN A 114 -22.41 6.69 -22.89
N ALA A 115 -23.07 6.06 -23.86
CA ALA A 115 -23.36 4.63 -23.80
C ALA A 115 -22.06 3.92 -23.39
N TYR A 116 -22.09 3.29 -22.21
CA TYR A 116 -20.94 2.57 -21.68
C TYR A 116 -20.57 1.48 -22.68
N ASP A 117 -19.42 1.66 -23.31
CA ASP A 117 -18.75 0.62 -24.05
C ASP A 117 -18.50 -0.55 -23.08
N ASP A 118 -18.85 -1.76 -23.47
CA ASP A 118 -18.66 -2.97 -22.65
C ASP A 118 -17.20 -3.10 -22.18
N ASP A 119 -16.24 -2.64 -22.97
CA ASP A 119 -14.83 -2.56 -22.62
C ASP A 119 -14.56 -1.68 -21.38
N MET A 120 -15.27 -0.56 -21.25
CA MET A 120 -15.11 0.33 -20.10
C MET A 120 -15.71 -0.29 -18.83
N LYS A 121 -16.80 -1.02 -18.96
CA LYS A 121 -17.40 -1.76 -17.86
C LYS A 121 -16.45 -2.86 -17.36
N GLU A 122 -15.90 -3.66 -18.27
CA GLU A 122 -14.95 -4.72 -17.91
C GLU A 122 -13.68 -4.17 -17.25
N LYS A 123 -13.13 -3.06 -17.74
CA LYS A 123 -11.97 -2.39 -17.12
C LYS A 123 -12.28 -1.92 -15.70
N ARG A 124 -13.47 -1.34 -15.48
CA ARG A 124 -13.94 -0.91 -14.18
C ARG A 124 -14.11 -2.07 -13.21
N ASP A 125 -14.74 -3.15 -13.66
CA ASP A 125 -14.98 -4.33 -12.83
C ASP A 125 -13.65 -4.97 -12.40
N ARG A 126 -12.68 -5.08 -13.32
CA ARG A 126 -11.31 -5.52 -13.00
C ARG A 126 -10.61 -4.59 -12.01
N TRP A 127 -10.80 -3.29 -12.14
CA TRP A 127 -10.24 -2.32 -11.21
C TRP A 127 -10.85 -2.44 -9.82
N ILE A 128 -12.17 -2.58 -9.71
CA ILE A 128 -12.87 -2.82 -8.44
C ILE A 128 -12.35 -4.10 -7.78
N GLU A 129 -12.20 -5.18 -8.54
CA GLU A 129 -11.64 -6.44 -8.02
C GLU A 129 -10.20 -6.25 -7.53
N SER A 130 -9.37 -5.48 -8.24
CA SER A 130 -8.01 -5.18 -7.79
C SER A 130 -7.98 -4.41 -6.47
N LEU A 131 -8.91 -3.48 -6.25
CA LEU A 131 -9.03 -2.76 -4.96
C LEU A 131 -9.41 -3.70 -3.81
N LYS A 132 -10.31 -4.65 -4.09
CA LYS A 132 -10.75 -5.64 -3.11
C LYS A 132 -9.61 -6.56 -2.67
N ASN A 133 -8.70 -6.87 -3.57
CA ASN A 133 -7.57 -7.77 -3.31
C ASN A 133 -6.31 -7.02 -2.84
N ASP A 134 -6.41 -5.72 -2.58
CA ASP A 134 -5.29 -4.89 -2.13
C ASP A 134 -5.31 -4.68 -0.61
N ILE A 135 -4.35 -5.28 0.09
CA ILE A 135 -4.22 -5.17 1.56
C ILE A 135 -3.93 -3.74 2.03
N TYR A 136 -3.27 -2.90 1.21
CA TYR A 136 -3.02 -1.51 1.56
C TYR A 136 -4.30 -0.69 1.51
N ILE A 137 -5.17 -0.99 0.54
CA ILE A 137 -6.52 -0.39 0.47
C ILE A 137 -7.35 -0.81 1.67
N ASP A 138 -7.29 -2.09 2.07
CA ASP A 138 -7.98 -2.58 3.27
C ASP A 138 -7.54 -1.81 4.52
N GLU A 139 -6.25 -1.63 4.75
CA GLU A 139 -5.75 -0.85 5.88
C GLU A 139 -6.10 0.65 5.77
N ALA A 140 -6.13 1.22 4.55
CA ALA A 140 -6.59 2.59 4.35
C ALA A 140 -8.07 2.77 4.73
N MET A 141 -8.92 1.78 4.43
CA MET A 141 -10.31 1.77 4.86
C MET A 141 -10.45 1.67 6.38
N ASN A 142 -9.61 0.88 7.05
CA ASN A 142 -9.55 0.80 8.51
C ASN A 142 -9.12 2.15 9.14
N LEU A 143 -8.13 2.83 8.54
CA LEU A 143 -7.71 4.18 8.96
C LEU A 143 -8.86 5.19 8.83
N LEU A 144 -9.58 5.20 7.72
CA LEU A 144 -10.74 6.09 7.52
C LEU A 144 -11.85 5.81 8.54
N LYS A 145 -12.07 4.56 8.90
CA LYS A 145 -13.02 4.15 9.94
C LYS A 145 -12.61 4.68 11.31
N ASP A 146 -11.32 4.57 11.66
CA ASP A 146 -10.78 5.11 12.91
C ASP A 146 -10.94 6.63 12.98
N ILE A 147 -10.61 7.36 11.91
CA ILE A 147 -10.77 8.81 11.80
C ILE A 147 -12.23 9.21 11.98
N ASN A 148 -13.15 8.53 11.32
CA ASN A 148 -14.59 8.81 11.45
C ASN A 148 -15.11 8.56 12.88
N SER A 149 -14.57 7.57 13.58
CA SER A 149 -14.92 7.28 14.97
C SER A 149 -14.48 8.39 15.91
N ILE A 150 -13.28 8.95 15.72
CA ILE A 150 -12.79 10.10 16.50
C ILE A 150 -13.67 11.33 16.26
N LYS A 151 -13.97 11.66 14.99
CA LYS A 151 -14.84 12.79 14.63
C LYS A 151 -16.22 12.72 15.31
N ARG A 152 -16.82 11.53 15.32
CA ARG A 152 -18.11 11.33 15.99
C ARG A 152 -18.02 11.57 17.50
N ASN A 153 -16.97 11.07 18.15
CA ASN A 153 -16.79 11.25 19.58
C ASN A 153 -16.55 12.72 19.95
N ASP A 154 -15.78 13.46 19.17
CA ASP A 154 -15.54 14.89 19.38
C ASP A 154 -16.83 15.70 19.24
N ILE A 155 -17.66 15.42 18.24
CA ILE A 155 -18.96 16.07 18.06
C ILE A 155 -19.89 15.75 19.24
N LEU A 156 -19.98 14.50 19.68
CA LEU A 156 -20.81 14.08 20.80
C LEU A 156 -20.37 14.74 22.12
N SER A 157 -19.05 14.87 22.35
CA SER A 157 -18.52 15.54 23.55
C SER A 157 -18.86 17.04 23.59
N GLN A 158 -18.96 17.71 22.46
CA GLN A 158 -19.36 19.11 22.37
C GLN A 158 -20.87 19.33 22.63
N ILE A 159 -21.71 18.37 22.25
CA ILE A 159 -23.18 18.44 22.44
C ILE A 159 -23.58 18.16 23.91
N THR A 160 -22.76 17.43 24.67
CA THR A 160 -23.08 17.02 26.05
C THR A 160 -22.70 18.08 27.10
N ILE A 161 -22.12 19.23 26.70
CA ILE A 161 -21.66 20.30 27.59
C ILE A 161 -22.68 21.47 27.69
N ASP A 162 -23.74 21.48 26.88
CA ASP A 162 -24.86 22.42 26.95
C ASP A 162 -26.05 21.79 27.69
#